data_26ddb2a2f18f5f0a299d7d658525d487
#
_entry.id   26ddb2a2f18f5f0a299d7d658525d487
#
_cell.length_a   1.000
_cell.length_b   1.000
_cell.length_c   1.000
_cell.angle_alpha   90.00
_cell.angle_beta   90.00
_cell.angle_gamma   90.00
#
_symmetry.space_group_name_H-M   'P 1'
#
loop_
_entity.id
_entity.type
_entity.pdbx_description
1 polymer ?
#
loop_
_entity_poly.entity_id
_entity_poly.type
_entity_poly.pdbx_seq_one_letter_code
_entity_poly.pdbx_strand_id
1 'polypeptide(L)'
;MMSRRTILGVLVLVVLVAVVVVLRLGSGGGEEEDITPSVAVHVTRIERADLRRTVTAYGTVEPEPALDGRAAGGAVITPFVEGVVTGIEVVEGRRVREGEVLVRLDSRMARAALERARARADVAEEAFQRQEKLLATDGTSQKAYLEARAERDGARADLAAAETELAYVNITAPLSGTVLHIGTVVGEHVSAGTILAQVVDLERLVVTAGVPAGEITGVELGQRVLLGPGDTVPEGNLRVVGKDVDPTTGTYRVQASIPAGSGFMPGEFTEIRIVAEQHPDVLVVPEESVVTRPEEGTWIMVVQGDRATRLPVTVGLRYGGLVEVSGEGVQEGLQIVTEEAYGLPEEINVRLVEG
;
A
#
# COMPACT_ATOMS: atom_id res chain seq x y z
N MET A 1 -57.56 -0.36 103.45
CA MET A 1 -56.16 -0.23 103.95
C MET A 1 -55.26 -1.10 103.06
N MET A 2 -54.72 -0.52 102.10
CA MET A 2 -53.69 -1.24 101.25
C MET A 2 -52.40 -1.34 101.96
N SER A 3 -51.94 -2.55 102.07
CA SER A 3 -50.69 -2.87 102.78
C SER A 3 -49.49 -2.15 102.17
N ARG A 4 -48.56 -1.60 102.98
CA ARG A 4 -47.32 -0.93 102.56
C ARG A 4 -46.45 -1.75 101.55
N ARG A 5 -46.65 -3.08 101.52
CA ARG A 5 -45.94 -4.02 100.61
C ARG A 5 -46.50 -3.95 99.14
N THR A 6 -47.81 -3.64 98.95
CA THR A 6 -48.47 -3.53 97.65
C THR A 6 -48.08 -2.21 96.92
N ILE A 7 -47.91 -1.13 97.74
CA ILE A 7 -47.46 0.18 97.20
C ILE A 7 -46.02 0.14 96.70
N LEU A 8 -45.19 -0.59 97.45
CA LEU A 8 -43.77 -0.73 97.09
C LEU A 8 -43.62 -1.58 95.81
N GLY A 9 -44.46 -2.64 95.63
CA GLY A 9 -44.43 -3.48 94.44
C GLY A 9 -44.89 -2.73 93.15
N VAL A 10 -45.91 -1.87 93.29
CA VAL A 10 -46.40 -1.04 92.14
C VAL A 10 -45.31 0.03 91.76
N LEU A 11 -44.66 0.62 92.76
CA LEU A 11 -43.66 1.62 92.52
C LEU A 11 -42.38 1.04 91.81
N VAL A 12 -41.98 -0.17 92.21
CA VAL A 12 -40.90 -0.91 91.53
C VAL A 12 -41.28 -1.29 90.14
N LEU A 13 -42.53 -1.70 89.87
CA LEU A 13 -43.02 -2.04 88.57
C LEU A 13 -43.06 -0.81 87.63
N VAL A 14 -43.49 0.34 88.14
CA VAL A 14 -43.51 1.61 87.40
C VAL A 14 -42.12 2.08 87.06
N VAL A 15 -41.18 1.98 87.98
CA VAL A 15 -39.77 2.33 87.75
C VAL A 15 -39.17 1.37 86.69
N LEU A 16 -39.48 0.06 86.75
CA LEU A 16 -38.96 -0.93 85.83
C LEU A 16 -39.56 -0.71 84.43
N VAL A 17 -40.82 -0.36 84.30
CA VAL A 17 -41.46 0.02 83.06
C VAL A 17 -40.89 1.33 82.48
N ALA A 18 -40.65 2.33 83.33
CA ALA A 18 -40.03 3.59 82.95
C ALA A 18 -38.58 3.37 82.45
N VAL A 19 -37.79 2.52 83.07
CA VAL A 19 -36.44 2.15 82.61
C VAL A 19 -36.43 1.40 81.30
N VAL A 20 -37.43 0.47 81.08
CA VAL A 20 -37.58 -0.23 79.82
C VAL A 20 -38.02 0.71 78.72
N VAL A 21 -38.87 1.69 79.02
CA VAL A 21 -39.32 2.69 78.05
C VAL A 21 -38.18 3.65 77.65
N VAL A 22 -37.35 4.09 78.68
CA VAL A 22 -36.18 4.93 78.40
C VAL A 22 -35.13 4.15 77.61
N LEU A 23 -34.90 2.87 77.91
CA LEU A 23 -34.00 2.02 77.16
C LEU A 23 -34.49 1.74 75.73
N ARG A 24 -35.81 1.70 75.48
CA ARG A 24 -36.39 1.56 74.14
C ARG A 24 -36.40 2.86 73.36
N LEU A 25 -36.50 4.03 74.01
CA LEU A 25 -36.47 5.34 73.38
C LEU A 25 -35.02 5.85 73.15
N GLY A 26 -34.03 5.26 73.80
CA GLY A 26 -32.61 5.60 73.64
C GLY A 26 -31.86 4.78 72.60
N SER A 27 -32.50 3.78 71.94
CA SER A 27 -31.87 2.94 70.90
C SER A 27 -32.47 3.17 69.51
N GLY A 28 -32.83 4.40 69.17
CA GLY A 28 -33.36 4.81 67.85
C GLY A 28 -32.54 5.93 67.22
N GLY A 29 -31.27 5.69 66.99
CA GLY A 29 -30.36 6.56 66.29
C GLY A 29 -29.25 5.74 65.65
N GLY A 30 -29.62 4.68 64.92
CA GLY A 30 -28.77 4.18 63.86
C GLY A 30 -28.92 5.12 62.69
N GLU A 31 -27.91 5.92 62.38
CA GLU A 31 -27.75 6.43 61.03
C GLU A 31 -27.79 5.20 60.12
N GLU A 32 -28.89 5.00 59.39
CA GLU A 32 -28.86 4.22 58.18
C GLU A 32 -27.85 4.94 57.30
N GLU A 33 -26.59 4.51 57.26
CA GLU A 33 -25.73 4.75 56.14
C GLU A 33 -26.49 4.21 54.94
N ASP A 34 -27.01 5.13 54.15
CA ASP A 34 -27.59 4.85 52.85
C ASP A 34 -26.45 4.26 52.00
N ILE A 35 -26.30 2.92 52.10
CA ILE A 35 -25.32 2.18 51.33
C ILE A 35 -25.81 2.25 49.87
N THR A 36 -25.54 3.38 49.21
CA THR A 36 -25.75 3.49 47.78
C THR A 36 -24.84 2.45 47.12
N PRO A 37 -25.41 1.48 46.41
CA PRO A 37 -24.59 0.47 45.73
C PRO A 37 -23.65 1.15 44.78
N SER A 38 -22.35 1.02 44.99
CA SER A 38 -21.30 1.51 44.09
C SER A 38 -20.66 0.34 43.33
N VAL A 39 -20.48 0.50 42.03
CA VAL A 39 -19.80 -0.49 41.16
C VAL A 39 -18.35 -0.08 41.00
N ALA A 40 -17.43 -1.06 41.12
CA ALA A 40 -16.02 -0.84 40.83
C ALA A 40 -15.85 -0.80 39.30
N VAL A 41 -15.23 0.24 38.77
CA VAL A 41 -15.06 0.42 37.32
C VAL A 41 -13.64 0.83 36.97
N HIS A 42 -13.14 0.33 35.87
CA HIS A 42 -11.91 0.83 35.25
C HIS A 42 -12.25 2.05 34.37
N VAL A 43 -11.36 3.03 34.39
CA VAL A 43 -11.57 4.28 33.65
C VAL A 43 -10.38 4.62 32.80
N THR A 44 -10.65 5.25 31.67
CA THR A 44 -9.66 5.91 30.82
C THR A 44 -10.09 7.33 30.48
N ARG A 45 -9.29 8.06 29.75
CA ARG A 45 -9.62 9.40 29.27
C ARG A 45 -9.88 9.40 27.77
N ILE A 46 -10.81 10.25 27.36
CA ILE A 46 -10.97 10.57 25.94
C ILE A 46 -9.73 11.33 25.48
N GLU A 47 -9.08 10.84 24.44
CA GLU A 47 -7.88 11.44 23.87
C GLU A 47 -8.11 11.82 22.41
N ARG A 48 -7.25 12.71 21.88
CA ARG A 48 -7.18 12.98 20.45
C ARG A 48 -6.12 12.10 19.80
N ALA A 49 -6.48 11.50 18.70
CA ALA A 49 -5.55 10.71 17.91
C ALA A 49 -5.91 10.75 16.42
N ASP A 50 -4.91 10.45 15.61
CA ASP A 50 -5.11 10.16 14.19
C ASP A 50 -5.55 8.71 14.04
N LEU A 51 -6.81 8.50 13.66
CA LEU A 51 -7.33 7.17 13.40
C LEU A 51 -7.22 6.83 11.92
N ARG A 52 -6.56 5.71 11.61
CA ARG A 52 -6.28 5.27 10.24
C ARG A 52 -6.70 3.83 10.07
N ARG A 53 -7.60 3.57 9.11
CA ARG A 53 -7.88 2.21 8.67
C ARG A 53 -6.92 1.84 7.55
N THR A 54 -6.13 0.82 7.78
CA THR A 54 -5.19 0.29 6.79
C THR A 54 -5.62 -1.08 6.29
N VAL A 55 -5.41 -1.32 5.00
CA VAL A 55 -5.56 -2.63 4.37
C VAL A 55 -4.16 -3.18 4.14
N THR A 56 -3.87 -4.32 4.77
CA THR A 56 -2.56 -4.98 4.65
C THR A 56 -2.59 -5.96 3.48
N ALA A 57 -1.56 -5.91 2.65
CA ALA A 57 -1.34 -6.85 1.57
C ALA A 57 0.14 -7.17 1.44
N TYR A 58 0.43 -8.26 0.74
CA TYR A 58 1.80 -8.70 0.50
C TYR A 58 2.06 -8.76 -1.00
N GLY A 59 3.25 -8.37 -1.41
CA GLY A 59 3.57 -8.30 -2.82
C GLY A 59 5.05 -8.37 -3.12
N THR A 60 5.35 -8.40 -4.41
CA THR A 60 6.71 -8.47 -4.94
C THR A 60 7.10 -7.14 -5.55
N VAL A 61 8.33 -6.72 -5.32
CA VAL A 61 8.94 -5.55 -5.94
C VAL A 61 9.29 -5.87 -7.39
N GLU A 62 8.78 -5.05 -8.30
CA GLU A 62 8.98 -5.22 -9.74
C GLU A 62 9.39 -3.89 -10.39
N PRO A 63 10.06 -3.92 -11.57
CA PRO A 63 10.23 -2.71 -12.35
C PRO A 63 8.88 -2.09 -12.70
N GLU A 64 8.78 -0.76 -12.66
CA GLU A 64 7.56 -0.05 -13.05
C GLU A 64 7.14 -0.49 -14.46
N PRO A 65 5.90 -0.99 -14.67
CA PRO A 65 5.43 -1.36 -16.00
C PRO A 65 5.26 -0.10 -16.87
N ALA A 66 5.18 -0.30 -18.18
CA ALA A 66 4.80 0.80 -19.08
C ALA A 66 3.38 1.25 -18.74
N LEU A 67 3.22 2.53 -18.44
CA LEU A 67 1.95 3.13 -18.05
C LEU A 67 1.87 4.57 -18.58
N ASP A 68 0.69 4.99 -19.05
CA ASP A 68 0.40 6.36 -19.47
C ASP A 68 1.41 6.92 -20.50
N GLY A 69 1.86 6.07 -21.43
CA GLY A 69 2.81 6.46 -22.49
C GLY A 69 4.28 6.54 -22.03
N ARG A 70 4.58 6.24 -20.76
CA ARG A 70 5.96 6.10 -20.27
C ARG A 70 6.46 4.68 -20.52
N ALA A 71 7.71 4.56 -20.94
CA ALA A 71 8.37 3.25 -21.08
C ALA A 71 8.49 2.56 -19.73
N ALA A 72 8.54 1.23 -19.72
CA ALA A 72 8.76 0.44 -18.52
C ALA A 72 10.09 0.80 -17.83
N GLY A 73 10.16 0.62 -16.52
CA GLY A 73 11.38 0.77 -15.73
C GLY A 73 12.35 -0.40 -15.84
N GLY A 74 12.03 -1.42 -16.65
CA GLY A 74 12.90 -2.57 -16.89
C GLY A 74 12.68 -3.19 -18.25
N ALA A 75 13.70 -3.88 -18.76
CA ALA A 75 13.65 -4.59 -20.03
C ALA A 75 14.39 -5.93 -19.93
N VAL A 76 13.76 -6.95 -20.50
CA VAL A 76 14.39 -8.22 -20.83
C VAL A 76 14.91 -8.11 -22.24
N ILE A 77 16.19 -8.36 -22.44
CA ILE A 77 16.89 -8.14 -23.70
C ILE A 77 17.10 -9.48 -24.38
N THR A 78 16.56 -9.58 -25.60
CA THR A 78 16.67 -10.76 -26.48
C THR A 78 17.28 -10.31 -27.81
N PRO A 79 17.99 -11.20 -28.55
CA PRO A 79 18.57 -10.84 -29.85
C PRO A 79 17.49 -10.70 -30.91
N PHE A 80 17.66 -9.76 -31.84
CA PHE A 80 16.83 -9.61 -33.03
C PHE A 80 17.27 -10.54 -34.18
N VAL A 81 18.54 -10.94 -34.16
CA VAL A 81 19.15 -11.85 -35.13
C VAL A 81 19.85 -12.99 -34.41
N GLU A 82 19.88 -14.16 -35.03
CA GLU A 82 20.62 -15.31 -34.50
C GLU A 82 22.14 -15.12 -34.71
N GLY A 83 22.95 -15.70 -33.85
CA GLY A 83 24.39 -15.64 -33.98
C GLY A 83 25.14 -16.23 -32.79
N VAL A 84 26.47 -16.24 -32.88
CA VAL A 84 27.33 -16.68 -31.79
C VAL A 84 27.80 -15.44 -31.01
N VAL A 85 27.71 -15.50 -29.69
CA VAL A 85 28.22 -14.46 -28.80
C VAL A 85 29.72 -14.39 -28.86
N THR A 86 30.27 -13.25 -29.26
CA THR A 86 31.72 -13.02 -29.35
C THR A 86 32.29 -12.18 -28.20
N GLY A 87 31.42 -11.45 -27.50
CA GLY A 87 31.81 -10.63 -26.37
C GLY A 87 30.66 -10.21 -25.51
N ILE A 88 30.90 -10.06 -24.20
CA ILE A 88 29.99 -9.52 -23.22
C ILE A 88 30.74 -8.32 -22.61
N GLU A 89 30.18 -7.11 -22.80
CA GLU A 89 30.85 -5.84 -22.48
C GLU A 89 30.53 -5.31 -21.10
N VAL A 90 29.64 -6.02 -20.38
CA VAL A 90 29.09 -5.62 -19.07
C VAL A 90 29.16 -6.77 -18.06
N VAL A 91 28.99 -6.43 -16.79
CA VAL A 91 28.87 -7.39 -15.69
C VAL A 91 27.59 -7.12 -14.92
N GLU A 92 27.06 -8.12 -14.24
CA GLU A 92 25.92 -7.97 -13.35
C GLU A 92 26.23 -6.94 -12.25
N GLY A 93 25.22 -6.14 -11.88
CA GLY A 93 25.34 -5.03 -10.94
C GLY A 93 25.89 -3.72 -11.54
N ARG A 94 26.41 -3.73 -12.79
CA ARG A 94 26.91 -2.52 -13.44
C ARG A 94 25.75 -1.63 -13.92
N ARG A 95 25.87 -0.31 -13.70
CA ARG A 95 24.98 0.70 -14.28
C ARG A 95 25.38 0.95 -15.74
N VAL A 96 24.39 0.95 -16.63
CA VAL A 96 24.54 1.18 -18.08
C VAL A 96 23.64 2.32 -18.52
N ARG A 97 23.98 2.94 -19.66
CA ARG A 97 23.17 3.97 -20.30
C ARG A 97 22.39 3.38 -21.47
N GLU A 98 21.27 3.99 -21.81
CA GLU A 98 20.54 3.69 -23.03
C GLU A 98 21.50 3.76 -24.25
N GLY A 99 21.42 2.76 -25.15
CA GLY A 99 22.30 2.60 -26.31
C GLY A 99 23.66 1.99 -26.02
N GLU A 100 24.06 1.76 -24.77
CA GLU A 100 25.33 1.11 -24.42
C GLU A 100 25.32 -0.36 -24.84
N VAL A 101 26.41 -0.82 -25.50
CA VAL A 101 26.52 -2.21 -25.95
C VAL A 101 26.71 -3.14 -24.75
N LEU A 102 25.86 -4.16 -24.67
CA LEU A 102 25.87 -5.18 -23.62
C LEU A 102 26.53 -6.47 -24.10
N VAL A 103 26.14 -6.94 -25.29
CA VAL A 103 26.56 -8.20 -25.88
C VAL A 103 26.85 -7.98 -27.37
N ARG A 104 27.91 -8.63 -27.87
CA ARG A 104 28.22 -8.64 -29.30
C ARG A 104 28.10 -10.04 -29.87
N LEU A 105 27.40 -10.11 -31.01
CA LEU A 105 27.34 -11.31 -31.83
C LEU A 105 28.43 -11.27 -32.93
N ASP A 106 28.68 -12.42 -33.55
CA ASP A 106 29.57 -12.52 -34.68
C ASP A 106 29.06 -11.69 -35.87
N SER A 107 29.80 -10.65 -36.24
CA SER A 107 29.42 -9.68 -37.25
C SER A 107 30.01 -9.98 -38.65
N ARG A 108 30.75 -11.08 -38.82
CA ARG A 108 31.47 -11.34 -40.08
C ARG A 108 30.54 -11.45 -41.28
N MET A 109 29.45 -12.17 -41.13
CA MET A 109 28.42 -12.33 -42.20
C MET A 109 27.70 -11.03 -42.48
N ALA A 110 27.25 -10.33 -41.46
CA ALA A 110 26.54 -9.05 -41.58
C ALA A 110 27.41 -7.98 -42.20
N ARG A 111 28.72 -7.90 -41.85
CA ARG A 111 29.69 -6.99 -42.50
C ARG A 111 29.88 -7.33 -43.97
N ALA A 112 30.02 -8.60 -44.31
CA ALA A 112 30.17 -9.02 -45.71
C ALA A 112 28.89 -8.73 -46.55
N ALA A 113 27.69 -8.85 -45.93
CA ALA A 113 26.43 -8.47 -46.58
C ALA A 113 26.36 -6.95 -46.78
N LEU A 114 26.71 -6.15 -45.80
CA LEU A 114 26.77 -4.69 -45.89
C LEU A 114 27.71 -4.22 -47.01
N GLU A 115 28.95 -4.73 -47.07
CA GLU A 115 29.91 -4.36 -48.12
C GLU A 115 29.40 -4.70 -49.54
N ARG A 116 28.73 -5.85 -49.69
CA ARG A 116 28.13 -6.25 -50.96
C ARG A 116 26.93 -5.33 -51.35
N ALA A 117 26.05 -5.03 -50.38
CA ALA A 117 24.92 -4.12 -50.63
C ALA A 117 25.38 -2.71 -50.95
N ARG A 118 26.44 -2.23 -50.27
CA ARG A 118 27.05 -0.92 -50.54
C ARG A 118 27.64 -0.82 -51.94
N ALA A 119 28.44 -1.81 -52.34
CA ALA A 119 29.01 -1.84 -53.72
C ALA A 119 27.90 -1.85 -54.79
N ARG A 120 26.81 -2.57 -54.56
CA ARG A 120 25.66 -2.57 -55.50
C ARG A 120 24.93 -1.22 -55.55
N ALA A 121 24.73 -0.58 -54.40
CA ALA A 121 24.11 0.74 -54.31
C ALA A 121 24.95 1.81 -55.02
N ASP A 122 26.30 1.77 -54.87
CA ASP A 122 27.20 2.69 -55.54
C ASP A 122 27.12 2.54 -57.07
N VAL A 123 27.15 1.30 -57.58
CA VAL A 123 27.04 1.03 -59.04
C VAL A 123 25.67 1.49 -59.59
N ALA A 124 24.57 1.22 -58.87
CA ALA A 124 23.24 1.63 -59.26
C ALA A 124 23.06 3.16 -59.24
N GLU A 125 23.65 3.83 -58.27
CA GLU A 125 23.67 5.28 -58.16
C GLU A 125 24.40 5.92 -59.36
N GLU A 126 25.60 5.42 -59.70
CA GLU A 126 26.33 5.88 -60.88
C GLU A 126 25.59 5.65 -62.21
N ALA A 127 24.91 4.51 -62.32
CA ALA A 127 24.09 4.20 -63.50
C ALA A 127 22.90 5.16 -63.61
N PHE A 128 22.21 5.43 -62.52
CA PHE A 128 21.13 6.40 -62.46
C PHE A 128 21.57 7.80 -62.84
N GLN A 129 22.64 8.32 -62.23
CA GLN A 129 23.21 9.64 -62.55
C GLN A 129 23.61 9.78 -64.00
N ARG A 130 24.11 8.71 -64.63
CA ARG A 130 24.44 8.67 -66.06
C ARG A 130 23.17 8.79 -66.94
N GLN A 131 22.11 8.04 -66.58
CA GLN A 131 20.82 8.11 -67.29
C GLN A 131 20.12 9.46 -67.09
N GLU A 132 20.22 10.06 -65.95
CA GLU A 132 19.67 11.38 -65.66
C GLU A 132 20.33 12.47 -66.51
N LYS A 133 21.69 12.45 -66.63
CA LYS A 133 22.41 13.37 -67.51
C LYS A 133 22.10 13.17 -68.98
N LEU A 134 21.96 11.92 -69.42
CA LEU A 134 21.57 11.61 -70.81
C LEU A 134 20.12 12.05 -71.11
N LEU A 135 19.21 11.89 -70.17
CA LEU A 135 17.83 12.31 -70.37
C LEU A 135 17.73 13.83 -70.54
N ALA A 136 18.51 14.61 -69.83
CA ALA A 136 18.57 16.08 -69.94
C ALA A 136 19.02 16.58 -71.30
N THR A 137 19.67 15.70 -72.13
CA THR A 137 20.18 15.99 -73.48
C THR A 137 19.51 15.15 -74.54
N ASP A 138 18.30 14.58 -74.31
CA ASP A 138 17.61 13.65 -75.12
C ASP A 138 18.42 12.43 -75.60
N GLY A 139 19.46 12.07 -74.91
CA GLY A 139 20.40 10.97 -75.23
C GLY A 139 19.96 9.60 -74.69
N THR A 140 18.79 9.50 -74.00
CA THR A 140 18.23 8.24 -73.50
C THR A 140 16.70 8.28 -73.50
N SER A 141 16.05 7.12 -73.35
CA SER A 141 14.59 7.05 -73.26
C SER A 141 14.09 7.26 -71.83
N GLN A 142 12.89 7.80 -71.65
CA GLN A 142 12.20 7.90 -70.39
C GLN A 142 12.12 6.54 -69.64
N LYS A 143 11.95 5.44 -70.42
CA LYS A 143 11.92 4.08 -69.89
C LYS A 143 13.25 3.70 -69.23
N ALA A 144 14.38 3.90 -69.93
CA ALA A 144 15.72 3.60 -69.40
C ALA A 144 16.06 4.41 -68.15
N TYR A 145 15.63 5.67 -68.05
CA TYR A 145 15.77 6.50 -66.89
C TYR A 145 14.97 5.93 -65.70
N LEU A 146 13.68 5.56 -65.93
CA LEU A 146 12.82 4.99 -64.89
C LEU A 146 13.34 3.63 -64.39
N GLU A 147 13.87 2.79 -65.28
CA GLU A 147 14.51 1.53 -64.91
C GLU A 147 15.76 1.75 -64.06
N ALA A 148 16.65 2.66 -64.43
CA ALA A 148 17.84 2.99 -63.63
C ALA A 148 17.44 3.60 -62.26
N ARG A 149 16.39 4.40 -62.21
CA ARG A 149 15.86 4.93 -60.94
C ARG A 149 15.33 3.81 -60.05
N ALA A 150 14.55 2.88 -60.58
CA ALA A 150 14.00 1.76 -59.82
C ALA A 150 15.13 0.85 -59.24
N GLU A 151 16.17 0.56 -60.05
CA GLU A 151 17.35 -0.21 -59.63
C GLU A 151 18.11 0.51 -58.51
N ARG A 152 18.33 1.82 -58.62
CA ARG A 152 18.97 2.63 -57.57
C ARG A 152 18.14 2.59 -56.27
N ASP A 153 16.83 2.81 -56.36
CA ASP A 153 15.94 2.84 -55.20
C ASP A 153 15.89 1.46 -54.53
N GLY A 154 15.88 0.35 -55.28
CA GLY A 154 15.99 -1.01 -54.79
C GLY A 154 17.34 -1.29 -54.10
N ALA A 155 18.45 -0.90 -54.76
CA ALA A 155 19.76 -1.11 -54.16
C ALA A 155 20.03 -0.27 -52.89
N ARG A 156 19.43 0.93 -52.78
CA ARG A 156 19.44 1.73 -51.52
C ARG A 156 18.63 1.07 -50.43
N ALA A 157 17.49 0.47 -50.73
CA ALA A 157 16.68 -0.28 -49.76
C ALA A 157 17.46 -1.52 -49.23
N ASP A 158 18.14 -2.25 -50.16
CA ASP A 158 18.98 -3.40 -49.78
C ASP A 158 20.16 -2.97 -48.84
N LEU A 159 20.78 -1.81 -49.13
CA LEU A 159 21.85 -1.24 -48.30
C LEU A 159 21.31 -0.90 -46.90
N ALA A 160 20.18 -0.21 -46.80
CA ALA A 160 19.56 0.14 -45.52
C ALA A 160 19.18 -1.11 -44.70
N ALA A 161 18.72 -2.18 -45.34
CA ALA A 161 18.44 -3.45 -44.68
C ALA A 161 19.72 -4.09 -44.11
N ALA A 162 20.83 -4.11 -44.91
CA ALA A 162 22.10 -4.66 -44.43
C ALA A 162 22.74 -3.83 -43.29
N GLU A 163 22.57 -2.50 -43.32
CA GLU A 163 22.99 -1.62 -42.21
C GLU A 163 22.22 -1.95 -40.93
N THR A 164 20.91 -2.15 -41.03
CA THR A 164 20.06 -2.54 -39.91
C THR A 164 20.45 -3.90 -39.34
N GLU A 165 20.70 -4.89 -40.21
CA GLU A 165 21.17 -6.23 -39.77
C GLU A 165 22.52 -6.16 -39.04
N LEU A 166 23.45 -5.36 -39.51
CA LEU A 166 24.73 -5.12 -38.82
C LEU A 166 24.54 -4.39 -37.48
N ALA A 167 23.57 -3.49 -37.37
CA ALA A 167 23.25 -2.84 -36.11
C ALA A 167 22.74 -3.86 -35.07
N TYR A 168 21.95 -4.83 -35.48
CA TYR A 168 21.35 -5.84 -34.61
C TYR A 168 22.36 -6.86 -34.02
N VAL A 169 23.58 -6.96 -34.57
CA VAL A 169 24.62 -7.83 -33.96
C VAL A 169 25.26 -7.18 -32.72
N ASN A 170 25.06 -5.89 -32.49
CA ASN A 170 25.43 -5.21 -31.27
C ASN A 170 24.19 -5.04 -30.41
N ILE A 171 24.04 -5.86 -29.40
CA ILE A 171 22.90 -5.83 -28.48
C ILE A 171 23.11 -4.70 -27.48
N THR A 172 22.25 -3.70 -27.51
CA THR A 172 22.34 -2.49 -26.68
C THR A 172 21.26 -2.44 -25.60
N ALA A 173 21.52 -1.67 -24.56
CA ALA A 173 20.54 -1.38 -23.51
C ALA A 173 19.41 -0.49 -24.06
N PRO A 174 18.12 -0.87 -23.93
CA PRO A 174 17.00 -0.06 -24.41
C PRO A 174 16.61 1.07 -23.44
N LEU A 175 17.19 1.07 -22.23
CA LEU A 175 17.01 2.09 -21.20
C LEU A 175 18.27 2.21 -20.34
N SER A 176 18.42 3.33 -19.66
CA SER A 176 19.46 3.50 -18.64
C SER A 176 19.04 2.82 -17.35
N GLY A 177 19.90 1.99 -16.75
CA GLY A 177 19.58 1.22 -15.56
C GLY A 177 20.74 0.37 -15.07
N THR A 178 20.46 -0.61 -14.23
CA THR A 178 21.42 -1.59 -13.71
C THR A 178 21.20 -2.94 -14.36
N VAL A 179 22.25 -3.61 -14.79
CA VAL A 179 22.22 -4.98 -15.30
C VAL A 179 21.97 -5.92 -14.13
N LEU A 180 20.80 -6.54 -14.07
CA LEU A 180 20.46 -7.48 -13.01
C LEU A 180 20.98 -8.88 -13.29
N HIS A 181 20.88 -9.31 -14.55
CA HIS A 181 21.22 -10.67 -14.94
C HIS A 181 21.81 -10.70 -16.36
N ILE A 182 22.77 -11.61 -16.57
CA ILE A 182 23.33 -11.94 -17.89
C ILE A 182 23.08 -13.43 -18.12
N GLY A 183 22.18 -13.74 -19.06
CA GLY A 183 21.69 -15.08 -19.36
C GLY A 183 22.45 -15.80 -20.47
N THR A 184 23.63 -15.34 -20.87
CA THR A 184 24.42 -15.93 -21.96
C THR A 184 25.92 -15.94 -21.67
N VAL A 185 26.68 -16.75 -22.41
CA VAL A 185 28.15 -16.84 -22.29
C VAL A 185 28.81 -16.67 -23.65
N VAL A 186 30.06 -16.21 -23.64
CA VAL A 186 30.89 -16.11 -24.88
C VAL A 186 31.05 -17.49 -25.53
N GLY A 187 30.79 -17.58 -26.83
CA GLY A 187 30.80 -18.80 -27.60
C GLY A 187 29.43 -19.48 -27.72
N GLU A 188 28.45 -19.06 -26.99
CA GLU A 188 27.06 -19.58 -27.10
C GLU A 188 26.38 -19.12 -28.39
N HIS A 189 25.62 -20.03 -29.01
CA HIS A 189 24.76 -19.70 -30.13
C HIS A 189 23.37 -19.28 -29.59
N VAL A 190 22.94 -18.05 -29.90
CA VAL A 190 21.70 -17.46 -29.44
C VAL A 190 20.75 -17.21 -30.59
N SER A 191 19.45 -17.33 -30.32
CA SER A 191 18.36 -17.12 -31.29
C SER A 191 17.22 -16.32 -30.66
N ALA A 192 16.21 -16.00 -31.46
CA ALA A 192 15.01 -15.30 -30.97
C ALA A 192 14.42 -16.00 -29.74
N GLY A 193 14.16 -15.22 -28.69
CA GLY A 193 13.65 -15.70 -27.40
C GLY A 193 14.70 -16.07 -26.37
N THR A 194 16.00 -16.17 -26.73
CA THR A 194 17.08 -16.32 -25.75
C THR A 194 17.22 -15.04 -24.94
N ILE A 195 17.14 -15.13 -23.60
CA ILE A 195 17.36 -13.97 -22.72
C ILE A 195 18.86 -13.73 -22.60
N LEU A 196 19.32 -12.59 -23.10
CA LEU A 196 20.75 -12.21 -23.07
C LEU A 196 21.10 -11.42 -21.82
N ALA A 197 20.22 -10.50 -21.41
CA ALA A 197 20.43 -9.70 -20.22
C ALA A 197 19.07 -9.16 -19.72
N GLN A 198 19.05 -8.71 -18.47
CA GLN A 198 17.96 -7.94 -17.89
C GLN A 198 18.52 -6.62 -17.34
N VAL A 199 17.95 -5.50 -17.77
CA VAL A 199 18.32 -4.15 -17.29
C VAL A 199 17.12 -3.52 -16.60
N VAL A 200 17.33 -2.96 -15.41
CA VAL A 200 16.27 -2.34 -14.60
C VAL A 200 16.74 -0.99 -14.07
N ASP A 201 15.87 0.00 -14.18
CA ASP A 201 16.03 1.27 -13.49
C ASP A 201 15.56 1.13 -12.04
N LEU A 202 16.52 1.03 -11.12
CA LEU A 202 16.24 0.85 -9.68
C LEU A 202 15.58 2.08 -9.02
N GLU A 203 15.48 3.20 -9.72
CA GLU A 203 14.75 4.38 -9.26
C GLU A 203 13.26 4.33 -9.65
N ARG A 204 12.87 3.35 -10.47
CA ARG A 204 11.52 3.18 -11.01
C ARG A 204 10.97 1.79 -10.71
N LEU A 205 10.68 1.57 -9.43
CA LEU A 205 10.14 0.32 -8.92
C LEU A 205 8.70 0.50 -8.42
N VAL A 206 7.95 -0.59 -8.45
CA VAL A 206 6.60 -0.70 -7.85
C VAL A 206 6.52 -1.98 -7.02
N VAL A 207 5.64 -2.00 -6.03
CA VAL A 207 5.21 -3.26 -5.41
C VAL A 207 3.90 -3.67 -6.07
N THR A 208 3.87 -4.88 -6.61
CA THR A 208 2.64 -5.54 -7.08
C THR A 208 2.16 -6.49 -6.01
N ALA A 209 0.98 -6.22 -5.45
CA ALA A 209 0.41 -6.98 -4.34
C ALA A 209 -1.03 -7.42 -4.62
N GLY A 210 -1.49 -8.42 -3.87
CA GLY A 210 -2.87 -8.91 -3.91
C GLY A 210 -3.65 -8.49 -2.67
N VAL A 211 -4.71 -7.69 -2.85
CA VAL A 211 -5.64 -7.32 -1.78
C VAL A 211 -6.82 -8.29 -1.78
N PRO A 212 -7.15 -8.94 -0.65
CA PRO A 212 -8.31 -9.83 -0.55
C PRO A 212 -9.61 -9.15 -0.97
N ALA A 213 -10.48 -9.86 -1.67
CA ALA A 213 -11.73 -9.29 -2.20
C ALA A 213 -12.65 -8.72 -1.10
N GLY A 214 -12.60 -9.26 0.12
CA GLY A 214 -13.34 -8.73 1.27
C GLY A 214 -12.80 -7.41 1.82
N GLU A 215 -11.56 -7.03 1.50
CA GLU A 215 -10.90 -5.84 2.05
C GLU A 215 -10.71 -4.71 1.03
N ILE A 216 -11.08 -4.93 -0.23
CA ILE A 216 -10.89 -3.95 -1.32
C ILE A 216 -11.78 -2.69 -1.17
N THR A 217 -12.83 -2.77 -0.35
CA THR A 217 -13.75 -1.64 -0.14
C THR A 217 -13.02 -0.44 0.45
N GLY A 218 -13.11 0.71 -0.24
CA GLY A 218 -12.44 1.94 0.13
C GLY A 218 -10.97 2.02 -0.31
N VAL A 219 -10.48 1.04 -1.08
CA VAL A 219 -9.14 1.11 -1.72
C VAL A 219 -9.26 1.82 -3.06
N GLU A 220 -8.62 2.98 -3.18
CA GLU A 220 -8.71 3.87 -4.34
C GLU A 220 -7.34 4.33 -4.83
N LEU A 221 -7.28 4.74 -6.10
CA LEU A 221 -6.07 5.28 -6.71
C LEU A 221 -5.58 6.54 -5.97
N GLY A 222 -4.28 6.67 -5.83
CA GLY A 222 -3.63 7.82 -5.20
C GLY A 222 -3.52 7.74 -3.67
N GLN A 223 -4.16 6.76 -3.03
CA GLN A 223 -4.02 6.55 -1.59
C GLN A 223 -2.57 6.27 -1.21
N ARG A 224 -2.20 6.73 -0.02
CA ARG A 224 -0.89 6.52 0.58
C ARG A 224 -0.69 5.06 0.95
N VAL A 225 0.49 4.55 0.67
CA VAL A 225 0.89 3.17 0.94
C VAL A 225 2.19 3.17 1.74
N LEU A 226 2.18 2.53 2.89
CA LEU A 226 3.35 2.29 3.72
C LEU A 226 4.03 1.00 3.24
N LEU A 227 5.34 1.05 3.00
CA LEU A 227 6.11 -0.04 2.38
C LEU A 227 7.02 -0.71 3.41
N GLY A 228 6.64 -1.89 3.85
CA GLY A 228 7.35 -2.67 4.86
C GLY A 228 6.68 -2.69 6.23
N PRO A 229 7.18 -3.51 7.17
CA PRO A 229 6.67 -3.61 8.53
C PRO A 229 7.13 -2.43 9.40
N GLY A 230 6.30 -2.02 10.36
CA GLY A 230 6.59 -0.94 11.33
C GLY A 230 6.01 0.42 10.94
N ASP A 231 6.26 1.44 11.77
CA ASP A 231 5.60 2.75 11.64
C ASP A 231 6.45 3.79 10.88
N THR A 232 7.77 3.61 10.87
CA THR A 232 8.70 4.49 10.14
C THR A 232 9.23 3.75 8.92
N VAL A 233 8.45 3.73 7.85
CA VAL A 233 8.75 3.01 6.61
C VAL A 233 8.63 3.96 5.42
N PRO A 234 9.28 3.64 4.27
CA PRO A 234 9.06 4.41 3.06
C PRO A 234 7.58 4.46 2.67
N GLU A 235 7.15 5.61 2.16
CA GLU A 235 5.77 5.83 1.71
C GLU A 235 5.71 5.95 0.19
N GLY A 236 4.78 5.23 -0.41
CA GLY A 236 4.43 5.32 -1.82
C GLY A 236 2.98 5.74 -2.02
N ASN A 237 2.54 5.69 -3.28
CA ASN A 237 1.16 5.94 -3.62
C ASN A 237 0.61 4.79 -4.46
N LEU A 238 -0.67 4.47 -4.25
CA LEU A 238 -1.37 3.47 -5.03
C LEU A 238 -1.59 3.97 -6.45
N ARG A 239 -1.04 3.27 -7.44
CA ARG A 239 -1.04 3.67 -8.85
C ARG A 239 -2.00 2.87 -9.72
N VAL A 240 -2.24 1.62 -9.33
CA VAL A 240 -3.15 0.72 -10.03
C VAL A 240 -4.02 0.00 -9.00
N VAL A 241 -5.32 -0.05 -9.27
CA VAL A 241 -6.27 -0.93 -8.60
C VAL A 241 -6.95 -1.75 -9.69
N GLY A 242 -6.67 -3.05 -9.72
CA GLY A 242 -7.29 -4.02 -10.64
C GLY A 242 -8.80 -4.04 -10.44
N LYS A 243 -9.52 -4.30 -11.53
CA LYS A 243 -10.99 -4.41 -11.51
C LYS A 243 -11.46 -5.86 -11.59
N ASP A 244 -10.53 -6.79 -11.68
CA ASP A 244 -10.74 -8.23 -11.76
C ASP A 244 -10.12 -8.93 -10.55
N VAL A 245 -10.75 -10.01 -10.13
CA VAL A 245 -10.25 -10.88 -9.07
C VAL A 245 -9.49 -12.03 -9.70
N ASP A 246 -8.26 -12.25 -9.27
CA ASP A 246 -7.53 -13.47 -9.62
C ASP A 246 -8.27 -14.68 -9.02
N PRO A 247 -8.78 -15.59 -9.85
CA PRO A 247 -9.57 -16.73 -9.37
C PRO A 247 -8.76 -17.74 -8.54
N THR A 248 -7.43 -17.71 -8.65
CA THR A 248 -6.53 -18.60 -7.92
C THR A 248 -6.29 -18.13 -6.50
N THR A 249 -6.12 -16.82 -6.31
CA THR A 249 -5.77 -16.23 -5.02
C THR A 249 -6.96 -15.54 -4.32
N GLY A 250 -8.03 -15.23 -5.05
CA GLY A 250 -9.18 -14.48 -4.54
C GLY A 250 -8.87 -13.02 -4.24
N THR A 251 -7.81 -12.45 -4.87
CA THR A 251 -7.34 -11.11 -4.60
C THR A 251 -7.48 -10.18 -5.81
N TYR A 252 -7.61 -8.87 -5.53
CA TYR A 252 -7.45 -7.82 -6.52
C TYR A 252 -5.98 -7.42 -6.62
N ARG A 253 -5.45 -7.33 -7.83
CA ARG A 253 -4.08 -6.84 -8.05
C ARG A 253 -4.02 -5.34 -7.85
N VAL A 254 -3.09 -4.90 -7.00
CA VAL A 254 -2.79 -3.49 -6.79
C VAL A 254 -1.31 -3.23 -7.06
N GLN A 255 -0.97 -2.00 -7.45
CA GLN A 255 0.42 -1.57 -7.59
C GLN A 255 0.64 -0.25 -6.86
N ALA A 256 1.66 -0.21 -6.03
CA ALA A 256 2.11 0.98 -5.32
C ALA A 256 3.49 1.41 -5.82
N SER A 257 3.71 2.72 -5.98
CA SER A 257 5.03 3.27 -6.30
C SER A 257 5.99 3.10 -5.13
N ILE A 258 7.26 2.84 -5.43
CA ILE A 258 8.35 2.82 -4.46
C ILE A 258 9.15 4.12 -4.61
N PRO A 259 9.43 4.87 -3.52
CA PRO A 259 10.29 6.04 -3.57
C PRO A 259 11.71 5.67 -4.02
N ALA A 260 12.29 6.47 -4.89
CA ALA A 260 13.69 6.30 -5.31
C ALA A 260 14.64 6.34 -4.09
N GLY A 261 15.63 5.46 -4.09
CA GLY A 261 16.62 5.37 -3.01
C GLY A 261 16.14 4.73 -1.71
N SER A 262 14.95 4.11 -1.68
CA SER A 262 14.41 3.40 -0.51
C SER A 262 15.10 2.06 -0.19
N GLY A 263 15.99 1.59 -1.09
CA GLY A 263 16.78 0.37 -0.88
C GLY A 263 16.10 -0.93 -1.31
N PHE A 264 14.87 -0.89 -1.77
CA PHE A 264 14.19 -2.08 -2.30
C PHE A 264 14.85 -2.60 -3.57
N MET A 265 14.84 -3.93 -3.71
CA MET A 265 15.40 -4.61 -4.87
C MET A 265 14.32 -5.38 -5.66
N PRO A 266 14.42 -5.44 -7.00
CA PRO A 266 13.52 -6.28 -7.80
C PRO A 266 13.53 -7.74 -7.34
N GLY A 267 12.33 -8.34 -7.21
CA GLY A 267 12.15 -9.69 -6.70
C GLY A 267 11.99 -9.79 -5.17
N GLU A 268 12.20 -8.71 -4.44
CA GLU A 268 11.98 -8.65 -3.00
C GLU A 268 10.49 -8.79 -2.68
N PHE A 269 10.16 -9.59 -1.67
CA PHE A 269 8.80 -9.76 -1.17
C PHE A 269 8.61 -8.90 0.07
N THR A 270 7.58 -8.04 0.06
CA THR A 270 7.36 -7.07 1.15
C THR A 270 5.90 -6.93 1.50
N GLU A 271 5.65 -6.49 2.74
CA GLU A 271 4.35 -6.05 3.22
C GLU A 271 4.05 -4.64 2.71
N ILE A 272 2.81 -4.39 2.34
CA ILE A 272 2.29 -3.05 2.09
C ILE A 272 1.05 -2.80 2.93
N ARG A 273 0.88 -1.57 3.42
CA ARG A 273 -0.30 -1.13 4.15
C ARG A 273 -0.90 0.09 3.45
N ILE A 274 -2.05 -0.11 2.83
CA ILE A 274 -2.78 0.92 2.10
C ILE A 274 -3.62 1.69 3.10
N VAL A 275 -3.44 3.01 3.20
CA VAL A 275 -4.27 3.86 4.06
C VAL A 275 -5.61 4.10 3.36
N ALA A 276 -6.58 3.25 3.67
CA ALA A 276 -7.89 3.25 3.01
C ALA A 276 -8.80 4.37 3.54
N GLU A 277 -8.64 4.75 4.81
CA GLU A 277 -9.40 5.82 5.44
C GLU A 277 -8.56 6.46 6.54
N GLN A 278 -8.62 7.79 6.68
CA GLN A 278 -7.88 8.50 7.72
C GLN A 278 -8.72 9.66 8.24
N HIS A 279 -8.91 9.70 9.56
CA HIS A 279 -9.54 10.79 10.30
C HIS A 279 -8.50 11.40 11.24
N PRO A 280 -7.91 12.54 10.89
CA PRO A 280 -6.90 13.19 11.73
C PRO A 280 -7.56 13.94 12.89
N ASP A 281 -6.88 14.00 14.03
CA ASP A 281 -7.22 14.80 15.20
C ASP A 281 -8.66 14.55 15.72
N VAL A 282 -9.11 13.29 15.72
CA VAL A 282 -10.44 12.90 16.21
C VAL A 282 -10.39 12.46 17.68
N LEU A 283 -11.53 12.61 18.38
CA LEU A 283 -11.67 12.07 19.73
C LEU A 283 -11.87 10.57 19.67
N VAL A 284 -11.04 9.83 20.37
CA VAL A 284 -11.03 8.38 20.37
C VAL A 284 -11.23 7.81 21.78
N VAL A 285 -11.89 6.67 21.84
CA VAL A 285 -12.09 5.87 23.05
C VAL A 285 -11.81 4.40 22.74
N PRO A 286 -11.42 3.58 23.73
CA PRO A 286 -11.36 2.12 23.56
C PRO A 286 -12.73 1.57 23.12
N GLU A 287 -12.72 0.58 22.22
CA GLU A 287 -13.97 0.01 21.67
C GLU A 287 -14.87 -0.58 22.76
N GLU A 288 -14.30 -1.12 23.81
CA GLU A 288 -14.99 -1.66 24.99
C GLU A 288 -15.75 -0.61 25.83
N SER A 289 -15.39 0.69 25.69
CA SER A 289 -16.06 1.80 26.37
C SER A 289 -17.39 2.18 25.69
N VAL A 290 -17.64 1.72 24.45
CA VAL A 290 -18.80 2.10 23.65
C VAL A 290 -19.88 1.04 23.75
N VAL A 291 -21.03 1.43 24.28
CA VAL A 291 -22.20 0.56 24.39
C VAL A 291 -23.20 0.93 23.31
N THR A 292 -23.62 -0.08 22.53
CA THR A 292 -24.68 0.09 21.51
C THR A 292 -25.83 -0.88 21.78
N ARG A 293 -27.05 -0.34 21.89
CA ARG A 293 -28.29 -1.15 21.96
C ARG A 293 -29.28 -0.69 20.90
N PRO A 294 -29.92 -1.60 20.20
CA PRO A 294 -30.82 -1.28 19.07
C PRO A 294 -31.93 -0.29 19.39
N GLU A 295 -32.46 -0.32 20.62
CA GLU A 295 -33.57 0.52 21.03
C GLU A 295 -33.16 1.79 21.78
N GLU A 296 -31.98 1.81 22.38
CA GLU A 296 -31.48 2.90 23.23
C GLU A 296 -30.41 3.77 22.55
N GLY A 297 -29.84 3.32 21.40
CA GLY A 297 -28.77 4.02 20.69
C GLY A 297 -27.38 3.65 21.17
N THR A 298 -26.42 4.56 20.92
CA THR A 298 -25.02 4.37 21.29
C THR A 298 -24.57 5.44 22.29
N TRP A 299 -23.89 5.02 23.35
CA TRP A 299 -23.39 5.91 24.40
C TRP A 299 -22.07 5.42 25.00
N ILE A 300 -21.44 6.32 25.75
CA ILE A 300 -20.33 6.06 26.67
C ILE A 300 -20.75 6.43 28.08
N MET A 301 -20.11 5.86 29.11
CA MET A 301 -20.32 6.21 30.51
C MET A 301 -19.26 7.19 30.96
N VAL A 302 -19.65 8.45 31.19
CA VAL A 302 -18.75 9.52 31.66
C VAL A 302 -18.76 9.56 33.18
N VAL A 303 -17.57 9.60 33.77
CA VAL A 303 -17.36 9.64 35.23
C VAL A 303 -17.06 11.07 35.68
N GLN A 304 -17.86 11.55 36.62
CA GLN A 304 -17.68 12.83 37.31
C GLN A 304 -17.69 12.63 38.83
N GLY A 305 -16.50 12.66 39.43
CA GLY A 305 -16.35 12.33 40.84
C GLY A 305 -16.61 10.85 41.14
N ASP A 306 -17.65 10.56 41.91
CA ASP A 306 -18.11 9.22 42.29
C ASP A 306 -19.33 8.72 41.48
N ARG A 307 -19.71 9.44 40.44
CA ARG A 307 -20.90 9.17 39.64
C ARG A 307 -20.56 8.96 38.16
N ALA A 308 -21.12 7.92 37.58
CA ALA A 308 -21.08 7.65 36.14
C ALA A 308 -22.46 7.91 35.51
N THR A 309 -22.48 8.64 34.38
CA THR A 309 -23.69 9.00 33.64
C THR A 309 -23.54 8.67 32.17
N ARG A 310 -24.64 8.24 31.52
CA ARG A 310 -24.66 7.99 30.09
C ARG A 310 -24.54 9.28 29.30
N LEU A 311 -23.64 9.28 28.32
CA LEU A 311 -23.48 10.36 27.35
C LEU A 311 -23.72 9.77 25.95
N PRO A 312 -24.81 10.17 25.25
CA PRO A 312 -25.06 9.72 23.88
C PRO A 312 -23.93 10.18 22.95
N VAL A 313 -23.48 9.26 22.07
CA VAL A 313 -22.42 9.55 21.10
C VAL A 313 -22.76 9.03 19.73
N THR A 314 -22.20 9.71 18.72
CA THR A 314 -22.14 9.22 17.35
C THR A 314 -20.78 8.57 17.14
N VAL A 315 -20.78 7.36 16.62
CA VAL A 315 -19.57 6.58 16.35
C VAL A 315 -19.15 6.80 14.90
N GLY A 316 -17.88 7.12 14.70
CA GLY A 316 -17.23 7.22 13.40
C GLY A 316 -16.39 5.97 13.10
N LEU A 317 -15.14 6.19 12.68
CA LEU A 317 -14.21 5.14 12.29
C LEU A 317 -13.84 4.24 13.49
N ARG A 318 -13.77 2.93 13.24
CA ARG A 318 -13.31 1.91 14.21
C ARG A 318 -12.07 1.23 13.66
N TYR A 319 -10.98 1.30 14.38
CA TYR A 319 -9.75 0.61 13.97
C TYR A 319 -8.77 0.45 15.13
N GLY A 320 -8.10 -0.73 15.18
CA GLY A 320 -7.05 -0.99 16.17
C GLY A 320 -7.52 -0.98 17.64
N GLY A 321 -8.78 -1.34 17.91
CA GLY A 321 -9.35 -1.33 19.27
C GLY A 321 -9.78 0.06 19.75
N LEU A 322 -9.65 1.09 18.90
CA LEU A 322 -10.11 2.45 19.13
C LEU A 322 -11.34 2.77 18.27
N VAL A 323 -12.18 3.65 18.80
CA VAL A 323 -13.41 4.10 18.16
C VAL A 323 -13.45 5.62 18.20
N GLU A 324 -13.65 6.24 17.05
CA GLU A 324 -13.95 7.65 16.96
C GLU A 324 -15.32 7.95 17.54
N VAL A 325 -15.41 8.94 18.43
CA VAL A 325 -16.65 9.39 19.05
C VAL A 325 -16.84 10.89 18.88
N SER A 326 -18.11 11.28 18.66
CA SER A 326 -18.50 12.68 18.59
C SER A 326 -19.90 12.84 19.21
N GLY A 327 -20.23 14.04 19.67
CA GLY A 327 -21.53 14.33 20.26
C GLY A 327 -21.51 15.56 21.16
N GLU A 328 -22.67 16.01 21.55
CA GLU A 328 -22.80 17.12 22.50
C GLU A 328 -22.24 16.72 23.87
N GLY A 329 -21.30 17.51 24.39
CA GLY A 329 -20.65 17.24 25.67
C GLY A 329 -19.43 16.29 25.61
N VAL A 330 -19.10 15.70 24.45
CA VAL A 330 -17.88 14.89 24.29
C VAL A 330 -16.68 15.81 24.14
N GLN A 331 -15.72 15.70 25.05
CA GLN A 331 -14.53 16.56 25.10
C GLN A 331 -13.29 15.75 25.47
N GLU A 332 -12.13 16.19 25.00
CA GLU A 332 -10.84 15.62 25.39
C GLU A 332 -10.64 15.71 26.90
N GLY A 333 -10.05 14.66 27.48
CA GLY A 333 -9.75 14.57 28.92
C GLY A 333 -10.87 14.10 29.81
N LEU A 334 -12.12 13.92 29.30
CA LEU A 334 -13.21 13.33 30.05
C LEU A 334 -12.86 11.90 30.48
N GLN A 335 -13.13 11.55 31.73
CA GLN A 335 -12.96 10.19 32.22
C GLN A 335 -14.20 9.37 31.82
N ILE A 336 -13.95 8.19 31.26
CA ILE A 336 -14.97 7.25 30.80
C ILE A 336 -14.71 5.86 31.34
N VAL A 337 -15.76 5.08 31.55
CA VAL A 337 -15.68 3.67 31.94
C VAL A 337 -15.22 2.84 30.73
N THR A 338 -14.22 1.99 30.92
CA THR A 338 -13.73 1.08 29.87
C THR A 338 -14.37 -0.30 29.97
N GLU A 339 -14.39 -0.91 31.15
CA GLU A 339 -14.91 -2.26 31.34
C GLU A 339 -16.28 -2.21 32.05
N GLU A 340 -17.14 -3.21 31.76
CA GLU A 340 -18.46 -3.39 32.36
C GLU A 340 -19.50 -2.28 32.07
N ALA A 341 -19.20 -1.32 31.18
CA ALA A 341 -20.13 -0.25 30.82
C ALA A 341 -21.51 -0.76 30.32
N TYR A 342 -21.55 -1.96 29.72
CA TYR A 342 -22.77 -2.57 29.17
C TYR A 342 -23.85 -2.84 30.19
N GLY A 343 -23.50 -3.19 31.44
CA GLY A 343 -24.43 -3.55 32.52
C GLY A 343 -24.91 -2.37 33.36
N LEU A 344 -24.36 -1.17 33.16
CA LEU A 344 -24.64 -0.03 34.01
C LEU A 344 -25.98 0.66 33.65
N PRO A 345 -26.78 1.12 34.63
CA PRO A 345 -27.96 1.96 34.41
C PRO A 345 -27.54 3.34 33.88
N GLU A 346 -28.55 4.20 33.58
CA GLU A 346 -28.33 5.55 33.06
C GLU A 346 -27.44 6.42 33.97
N GLU A 347 -27.58 6.21 35.29
CA GLU A 347 -26.81 6.89 36.31
C GLU A 347 -26.52 5.94 37.47
N ILE A 348 -25.27 5.89 37.96
CA ILE A 348 -24.84 5.01 39.04
C ILE A 348 -23.65 5.59 39.78
N ASN A 349 -23.57 5.30 41.11
CA ASN A 349 -22.38 5.59 41.88
C ASN A 349 -21.29 4.55 41.56
N VAL A 350 -20.08 5.04 41.29
CA VAL A 350 -18.94 4.21 40.93
C VAL A 350 -17.78 4.42 41.87
N ARG A 351 -16.98 3.39 42.01
CA ARG A 351 -15.69 3.46 42.68
C ARG A 351 -14.59 3.15 41.69
N LEU A 352 -13.69 4.11 41.51
CA LEU A 352 -12.58 3.95 40.59
C LEU A 352 -11.62 2.86 41.11
N VAL A 353 -11.26 1.95 40.20
CA VAL A 353 -10.19 0.98 40.43
C VAL A 353 -9.00 1.49 39.59
N GLU A 354 -7.90 1.82 40.25
CA GLU A 354 -6.64 2.10 39.55
C GLU A 354 -6.11 0.78 38.98
N GLY A 355 -5.89 0.76 37.63
CA GLY A 355 -5.33 -0.35 36.90
C GLY A 355 -3.81 -0.31 36.87
#